data_4ea9fc584b76ee779a70a34fb13b80a5
#
_entry.id   4ea9fc584b76ee779a70a34fb13b80a5
#
_cell.length_a   1.000
_cell.length_b   1.000
_cell.length_c   1.000
_cell.angle_alpha   90.00
_cell.angle_beta   90.00
_cell.angle_gamma   90.00
#
_symmetry.space_group_name_H-M   'P 1'
#
loop_
_entity.id
_entity.type
_entity.pdbx_description
1 polymer ?
#
loop_
_entity_poly.entity_id
_entity_poly.type
_entity_poly.pdbx_seq_one_letter_code
_entity_poly.pdbx_strand_id
1 'polypeptide(L)'
;MGRPKTLRESLPGLRRLLRRCWPYLRRERPLIIVSFLALYGEIAFRLLEPWPLKLVLDRVLRTAHVHGVARLRFLEALDPATLLAVAAVAVIVFAGLRALAAYYSTIGFALVGNRVLTAVRNELYSQLQRLSLSFHNRARTGDLVMRVIGDVGVLQDVAVTAFLPGLANALTIVGMAAVMLSLNAPLALLALATGPLFLVSTARRSRRIHETARQQRRQQGAMAAAAAESIGAVKVIRALSLEGTFAQAFTRQNRKNLATGAYATRLSAGLERTVDLLIALGTALVLWFGARFVLHGAMTPGDLIVFLAYVKNAFRPVKDAAKYTGRLARASAAGERVLDLLDRTPDVRDLPGAVPAPALRGAVRFEGVHFAYEPGRPALEQIDCDIEPGRRVALVGPSGSGKSTFASLVLRLYDPTAGRVLVDARDVREYTLASLRAQMSVVLQDSLLFAATVRDNIAYGAPGASPEAIEAAARLANAAGFIEALPQGYDTVLGERGVTLSHGQRQRIAIARAAIRQAPILILDEPTTGLDKQNERAVIDALERVAAGRTTLLITHEPRLAARADLILYLEDGRVQERGTPAELLQLDGRYAAIHRLQRAAPGSGKQSERYDVAPVPAPAPATG
;
A
#
# COMPACT_ATOMS: atom_id res chain seq x y z
N MET A 1 -17.23 -7.41 -2.17
CA MET A 1 -16.10 -8.37 -2.32
C MET A 1 -16.58 -9.54 -3.16
N GLY A 2 -16.10 -9.66 -4.42
CA GLY A 2 -16.48 -10.72 -5.36
C GLY A 2 -16.10 -12.13 -4.88
N ARG A 3 -16.71 -13.15 -5.50
CA ARG A 3 -16.33 -14.56 -5.32
C ARG A 3 -14.81 -14.72 -5.51
N PRO A 4 -14.14 -15.61 -4.77
CA PRO A 4 -12.73 -15.90 -5.04
C PRO A 4 -12.63 -16.43 -6.46
N LYS A 5 -11.81 -15.77 -7.27
CA LYS A 5 -11.50 -16.21 -8.62
C LYS A 5 -10.94 -17.63 -8.53
N THR A 6 -11.41 -18.52 -9.38
CA THR A 6 -10.79 -19.83 -9.57
C THR A 6 -9.38 -19.64 -10.12
N LEU A 7 -8.53 -20.66 -10.04
CA LEU A 7 -7.16 -20.60 -10.57
C LEU A 7 -7.16 -20.18 -12.07
N ARG A 8 -8.16 -20.61 -12.84
CA ARG A 8 -8.36 -20.19 -14.25
C ARG A 8 -8.66 -18.69 -14.40
N GLU A 9 -9.46 -18.12 -13.50
CA GLU A 9 -9.81 -16.69 -13.51
C GLU A 9 -8.66 -15.79 -13.01
N SER A 10 -7.72 -16.34 -12.23
CA SER A 10 -6.55 -15.60 -11.72
C SER A 10 -5.34 -15.61 -12.66
N LEU A 11 -5.28 -16.55 -13.61
CA LEU A 11 -4.18 -16.68 -14.58
C LEU A 11 -3.94 -15.42 -15.45
N PRO A 12 -4.98 -14.73 -15.99
CA PRO A 12 -4.76 -13.52 -16.78
C PRO A 12 -4.12 -12.38 -15.99
N GLY A 13 -4.54 -12.19 -14.72
CA GLY A 13 -3.95 -11.19 -13.82
C GLY A 13 -2.48 -11.50 -13.50
N LEU A 14 -2.18 -12.78 -13.22
CA LEU A 14 -0.81 -13.21 -12.97
C LEU A 14 0.10 -13.05 -14.20
N ARG A 15 -0.41 -13.36 -15.40
CA ARG A 15 0.33 -13.15 -16.66
C ARG A 15 0.62 -11.67 -16.91
N ARG A 16 -0.34 -10.77 -16.64
CA ARG A 16 -0.14 -9.33 -16.77
C ARG A 16 0.91 -8.83 -15.78
N LEU A 17 0.85 -9.30 -14.52
CA LEU A 17 1.85 -8.99 -13.49
C LEU A 17 3.25 -9.47 -13.90
N LEU A 18 3.39 -10.71 -14.35
CA LEU A 18 4.68 -11.26 -14.83
C LEU A 18 5.24 -10.46 -16.01
N ARG A 19 4.38 -10.07 -16.95
CA ARG A 19 4.80 -9.22 -18.09
C ARG A 19 5.31 -7.87 -17.62
N ARG A 20 4.66 -7.26 -16.61
CA ARG A 20 5.11 -5.98 -16.03
C ARG A 20 6.42 -6.13 -15.24
N CYS A 21 6.56 -7.23 -14.49
CA CYS A 21 7.79 -7.53 -13.74
C CYS A 21 8.95 -8.02 -14.62
N TRP A 22 8.70 -8.37 -15.89
CA TRP A 22 9.71 -8.95 -16.78
C TRP A 22 10.98 -8.12 -16.95
N PRO A 23 10.95 -6.78 -17.09
CA PRO A 23 12.16 -5.96 -17.17
C PRO A 23 13.06 -6.11 -15.94
N TYR A 24 12.46 -6.22 -14.75
CA TYR A 24 13.18 -6.42 -13.49
C TYR A 24 13.74 -7.83 -13.37
N LEU A 25 12.95 -8.86 -13.73
CA LEU A 25 13.40 -10.25 -13.75
C LEU A 25 14.56 -10.45 -14.72
N ARG A 26 14.55 -9.75 -15.86
CA ARG A 26 15.62 -9.84 -16.87
C ARG A 26 16.97 -9.38 -16.32
N ARG A 27 17.00 -8.46 -15.38
CA ARG A 27 18.25 -7.99 -14.75
C ARG A 27 18.86 -9.04 -13.81
N GLU A 28 18.04 -9.90 -13.22
CA GLU A 28 18.45 -10.93 -12.27
C GLU A 28 18.64 -12.32 -12.90
N ARG A 29 18.78 -12.40 -14.24
CA ARG A 29 18.92 -13.66 -14.98
C ARG A 29 19.98 -14.62 -14.43
N PRO A 30 21.22 -14.18 -14.12
CA PRO A 30 22.24 -15.10 -13.65
C PRO A 30 21.84 -15.76 -12.33
N LEU A 31 21.28 -14.98 -11.41
CA LEU A 31 20.81 -15.50 -10.12
C LEU A 31 19.62 -16.45 -10.30
N ILE A 32 18.71 -16.16 -11.23
CA ILE A 32 17.59 -17.04 -11.59
C ILE A 32 18.09 -18.38 -12.14
N ILE A 33 19.05 -18.36 -13.05
CA ILE A 33 19.63 -19.59 -13.65
C ILE A 33 20.28 -20.45 -12.57
N VAL A 34 21.13 -19.86 -11.72
CA VAL A 34 21.77 -20.57 -10.60
C VAL A 34 20.74 -21.18 -9.66
N SER A 35 19.67 -20.42 -9.35
CA SER A 35 18.60 -20.89 -8.47
C SER A 35 17.81 -22.06 -9.08
N PHE A 36 17.57 -22.03 -10.41
CA PHE A 36 16.95 -23.17 -11.11
C PHE A 36 17.86 -24.38 -11.17
N LEU A 37 19.17 -24.21 -11.43
CA LEU A 37 20.14 -25.30 -11.40
C LEU A 37 20.16 -25.96 -10.01
N ALA A 38 20.19 -25.14 -8.96
CA ALA A 38 20.10 -25.64 -7.60
C ALA A 38 18.77 -26.37 -7.32
N LEU A 39 17.64 -25.86 -7.82
CA LEU A 39 16.34 -26.51 -7.73
C LEU A 39 16.31 -27.89 -8.42
N TYR A 40 16.85 -27.95 -9.64
CA TYR A 40 16.95 -29.26 -10.35
C TYR A 40 17.90 -30.21 -9.62
N GLY A 41 18.99 -29.73 -9.05
CA GLY A 41 19.88 -30.51 -8.19
C GLY A 41 19.16 -31.05 -6.96
N GLU A 42 18.40 -30.21 -6.25
CA GLU A 42 17.57 -30.63 -5.12
C GLU A 42 16.61 -31.78 -5.51
N ILE A 43 15.90 -31.64 -6.64
CA ILE A 43 14.96 -32.63 -7.14
C ILE A 43 15.69 -33.94 -7.49
N ALA A 44 16.83 -33.85 -8.18
CA ALA A 44 17.62 -35.01 -8.56
C ALA A 44 18.12 -35.79 -7.32
N PHE A 45 18.70 -35.11 -6.35
CA PHE A 45 19.14 -35.76 -5.09
C PHE A 45 17.97 -36.33 -4.29
N ARG A 46 16.81 -35.68 -4.30
CA ARG A 46 15.59 -36.20 -3.68
C ARG A 46 15.08 -37.46 -4.32
N LEU A 47 15.22 -37.61 -5.64
CA LEU A 47 14.90 -38.84 -6.35
C LEU A 47 15.95 -39.94 -6.10
N LEU A 48 17.20 -39.60 -5.90
CA LEU A 48 18.29 -40.54 -5.63
C LEU A 48 18.33 -40.99 -4.17
N GLU A 49 17.68 -40.30 -3.25
CA GLU A 49 17.73 -40.60 -1.79
C GLU A 49 17.41 -42.05 -1.41
N PRO A 50 16.41 -42.76 -1.99
CA PRO A 50 16.13 -44.15 -1.64
C PRO A 50 17.03 -45.18 -2.36
N TRP A 51 17.85 -44.76 -3.34
CA TRP A 51 18.64 -45.70 -4.17
C TRP A 51 19.79 -46.40 -3.46
N PRO A 52 20.52 -45.81 -2.51
CA PRO A 52 21.52 -46.51 -1.73
C PRO A 52 20.92 -47.68 -0.95
N LEU A 53 19.70 -47.51 -0.39
CA LEU A 53 19.01 -48.58 0.31
C LEU A 53 18.61 -49.72 -0.64
N LYS A 54 18.15 -49.39 -1.86
CA LYS A 54 17.91 -50.37 -2.92
C LYS A 54 19.16 -51.16 -3.21
N LEU A 55 20.32 -50.49 -3.34
CA LEU A 55 21.58 -51.16 -3.65
C LEU A 55 22.00 -52.16 -2.57
N VAL A 56 21.80 -51.82 -1.29
CA VAL A 56 22.08 -52.73 -0.17
C VAL A 56 21.18 -53.95 -0.23
N LEU A 57 19.88 -53.77 -0.42
CA LEU A 57 18.93 -54.89 -0.42
C LEU A 57 19.10 -55.82 -1.62
N ASP A 58 19.36 -55.30 -2.79
CA ASP A 58 19.45 -56.09 -3.99
C ASP A 58 20.80 -56.87 -4.10
N ARG A 59 21.89 -56.30 -3.51
CA ARG A 59 23.22 -56.85 -3.68
C ARG A 59 23.82 -57.48 -2.40
N VAL A 60 23.69 -56.83 -1.25
CA VAL A 60 24.28 -57.34 0.00
C VAL A 60 23.47 -58.50 0.53
N LEU A 61 22.13 -58.40 0.48
CA LEU A 61 21.24 -59.47 1.01
C LEU A 61 20.96 -60.59 -0.01
N ARG A 62 21.53 -60.57 -1.20
CA ARG A 62 21.48 -61.64 -2.25
C ARG A 62 20.08 -62.21 -2.52
N THR A 63 19.06 -61.36 -2.62
CA THR A 63 17.67 -61.82 -2.65
C THR A 63 17.09 -62.08 -4.03
N ALA A 64 17.79 -61.92 -5.16
CA ALA A 64 17.30 -62.40 -6.47
C ALA A 64 18.30 -62.25 -7.62
N HIS A 65 18.29 -63.21 -8.56
CA HIS A 65 18.84 -63.13 -9.90
C HIS A 65 17.87 -62.37 -10.81
N VAL A 66 17.89 -61.04 -10.81
CA VAL A 66 17.03 -60.23 -11.68
C VAL A 66 17.87 -59.48 -12.70
N HIS A 67 17.57 -59.71 -13.98
CA HIS A 67 18.14 -59.02 -15.13
C HIS A 67 17.54 -57.63 -15.24
N GLY A 68 18.38 -56.56 -15.26
CA GLY A 68 17.85 -55.26 -15.68
C GLY A 68 18.36 -53.99 -15.00
N VAL A 69 19.33 -54.03 -14.09
CA VAL A 69 19.93 -52.81 -13.55
C VAL A 69 21.16 -52.41 -14.37
N ALA A 70 21.29 -51.12 -14.73
CA ALA A 70 22.47 -50.58 -15.39
C ALA A 70 23.73 -51.09 -14.68
N ARG A 71 24.50 -51.95 -15.40
CA ARG A 71 25.70 -52.60 -14.87
C ARG A 71 26.80 -51.59 -14.64
N LEU A 72 26.84 -50.96 -13.50
CA LEU A 72 28.03 -50.29 -13.01
C LEU A 72 29.04 -51.37 -12.60
N ARG A 73 29.83 -51.87 -13.59
CA ARG A 73 30.85 -52.89 -13.44
C ARG A 73 31.80 -52.66 -12.26
N PHE A 74 31.99 -51.40 -11.86
CA PHE A 74 32.82 -50.96 -10.75
C PHE A 74 32.25 -51.45 -9.39
N LEU A 75 30.91 -51.50 -9.21
CA LEU A 75 30.27 -51.92 -7.95
C LEU A 75 30.21 -53.45 -7.82
N GLU A 76 30.50 -54.21 -8.90
CA GLU A 76 30.51 -55.69 -8.90
C GLU A 76 31.76 -56.27 -8.23
N ALA A 77 32.85 -55.49 -8.18
CA ALA A 77 34.15 -55.90 -7.62
C ALA A 77 34.30 -55.61 -6.11
N LEU A 78 33.30 -54.98 -5.45
CA LEU A 78 33.38 -54.60 -4.06
C LEU A 78 32.87 -55.69 -3.13
N ASP A 79 33.59 -55.89 -2.01
CA ASP A 79 33.16 -56.76 -0.91
C ASP A 79 31.85 -56.25 -0.27
N PRO A 80 30.93 -57.12 0.21
CA PRO A 80 29.66 -56.71 0.83
C PRO A 80 29.78 -55.69 1.94
N ALA A 81 30.83 -55.77 2.78
CA ALA A 81 31.05 -54.80 3.86
C ALA A 81 31.42 -53.42 3.32
N THR A 82 32.27 -53.36 2.30
CA THR A 82 32.64 -52.12 1.60
C THR A 82 31.43 -51.51 0.88
N LEU A 83 30.58 -52.32 0.25
CA LEU A 83 29.37 -51.83 -0.42
C LEU A 83 28.37 -51.24 0.60
N LEU A 84 28.25 -51.86 1.78
CA LEU A 84 27.42 -51.31 2.87
C LEU A 84 27.95 -49.97 3.35
N ALA A 85 29.26 -49.83 3.55
CA ALA A 85 29.88 -48.56 3.93
C ALA A 85 29.67 -47.46 2.88
N VAL A 86 29.88 -47.81 1.58
CA VAL A 86 29.64 -46.86 0.47
C VAL A 86 28.16 -46.44 0.42
N ALA A 87 27.23 -47.35 0.60
CA ALA A 87 25.79 -47.02 0.62
C ALA A 87 25.43 -46.12 1.80
N ALA A 88 25.98 -46.37 2.99
CA ALA A 88 25.77 -45.52 4.18
C ALA A 88 26.32 -44.13 3.96
N VAL A 89 27.54 -43.98 3.42
CA VAL A 89 28.12 -42.69 3.07
C VAL A 89 27.30 -41.99 1.99
N ALA A 90 26.82 -42.71 0.96
CA ALA A 90 26.00 -42.17 -0.12
C ALA A 90 24.68 -41.57 0.40
N VAL A 91 24.03 -42.16 1.41
CA VAL A 91 22.83 -41.60 2.06
C VAL A 91 23.15 -40.22 2.65
N ILE A 92 24.26 -40.09 3.39
CA ILE A 92 24.68 -38.84 4.03
C ILE A 92 25.03 -37.81 2.96
N VAL A 93 25.78 -38.21 1.93
CA VAL A 93 26.21 -37.32 0.84
C VAL A 93 24.99 -36.80 0.06
N PHE A 94 24.06 -37.69 -0.33
CA PHE A 94 22.86 -37.27 -1.06
C PHE A 94 21.95 -36.36 -0.22
N ALA A 95 21.79 -36.64 1.06
CA ALA A 95 21.05 -35.77 1.98
C ALA A 95 21.74 -34.41 2.14
N GLY A 96 23.06 -34.39 2.27
CA GLY A 96 23.84 -33.14 2.37
C GLY A 96 23.77 -32.31 1.10
N LEU A 97 23.98 -32.93 -0.08
CA LEU A 97 23.89 -32.24 -1.37
C LEU A 97 22.47 -31.74 -1.65
N ARG A 98 21.44 -32.52 -1.28
CA ARG A 98 20.05 -32.08 -1.37
C ARG A 98 19.80 -30.87 -0.48
N ALA A 99 20.25 -30.89 0.78
CA ALA A 99 20.10 -29.78 1.71
C ALA A 99 20.81 -28.51 1.21
N LEU A 100 22.03 -28.67 0.67
CA LEU A 100 22.81 -27.57 0.10
C LEU A 100 22.11 -26.99 -1.14
N ALA A 101 21.63 -27.85 -2.04
CA ALA A 101 20.89 -27.43 -3.22
C ALA A 101 19.57 -26.71 -2.86
N ALA A 102 18.82 -27.24 -1.89
CA ALA A 102 17.61 -26.62 -1.38
C ALA A 102 17.88 -25.24 -0.74
N TYR A 103 19.00 -25.11 -0.02
CA TYR A 103 19.45 -23.84 0.57
C TYR A 103 19.71 -22.79 -0.50
N TYR A 104 20.55 -23.09 -1.50
CA TYR A 104 20.87 -22.14 -2.56
C TYR A 104 19.66 -21.83 -3.46
N SER A 105 18.81 -22.79 -3.76
CA SER A 105 17.58 -22.57 -4.51
C SER A 105 16.65 -21.62 -3.76
N THR A 106 16.39 -21.88 -2.47
CA THR A 106 15.49 -21.06 -1.66
C THR A 106 16.01 -19.63 -1.49
N ILE A 107 17.28 -19.45 -1.15
CA ILE A 107 17.88 -18.11 -0.99
C ILE A 107 17.94 -17.37 -2.31
N GLY A 108 18.37 -18.02 -3.38
CA GLY A 108 18.47 -17.39 -4.70
C GLY A 108 17.13 -16.83 -5.17
N PHE A 109 16.07 -17.63 -5.10
CA PHE A 109 14.72 -17.16 -5.45
C PHE A 109 14.17 -16.10 -4.49
N ALA A 110 14.47 -16.21 -3.19
CA ALA A 110 14.06 -15.19 -2.21
C ALA A 110 14.74 -13.83 -2.52
N LEU A 111 16.02 -13.84 -2.85
CA LEU A 111 16.76 -12.63 -3.24
C LEU A 111 16.20 -11.99 -4.53
N VAL A 112 15.94 -12.81 -5.57
CA VAL A 112 15.30 -12.33 -6.79
C VAL A 112 13.93 -11.72 -6.48
N GLY A 113 13.10 -12.42 -5.73
CA GLY A 113 11.79 -11.94 -5.32
C GLY A 113 11.87 -10.60 -4.57
N ASN A 114 12.77 -10.49 -3.60
CA ASN A 114 12.98 -9.27 -2.82
C ASN A 114 13.40 -8.09 -3.70
N ARG A 115 14.39 -8.28 -4.60
CA ARG A 115 14.88 -7.22 -5.48
C ARG A 115 13.79 -6.72 -6.44
N VAL A 116 13.10 -7.67 -7.11
CA VAL A 116 12.01 -7.34 -8.05
C VAL A 116 10.88 -6.58 -7.35
N LEU A 117 10.44 -7.06 -6.18
CA LEU A 117 9.31 -6.44 -5.48
C LEU A 117 9.69 -5.13 -4.79
N THR A 118 10.95 -4.95 -4.40
CA THR A 118 11.46 -3.63 -3.99
C THR A 118 11.40 -2.63 -5.13
N ALA A 119 11.79 -3.04 -6.34
CA ALA A 119 11.69 -2.17 -7.53
C ALA A 119 10.23 -1.82 -7.85
N VAL A 120 9.31 -2.80 -7.80
CA VAL A 120 7.86 -2.57 -7.98
C VAL A 120 7.30 -1.64 -6.90
N ARG A 121 7.72 -1.78 -5.64
CA ARG A 121 7.29 -0.90 -4.55
C ARG A 121 7.74 0.55 -4.78
N ASN A 122 8.97 0.75 -5.21
CA ASN A 122 9.50 2.07 -5.52
C ASN A 122 8.78 2.69 -6.71
N GLU A 123 8.49 1.91 -7.77
CA GLU A 123 7.71 2.37 -8.92
C GLU A 123 6.29 2.75 -8.50
N LEU A 124 5.63 1.92 -7.68
CA LEU A 124 4.29 2.17 -7.17
C LEU A 124 4.23 3.44 -6.30
N TYR A 125 5.21 3.63 -5.42
CA TYR A 125 5.30 4.84 -4.60
C TYR A 125 5.51 6.08 -5.46
N SER A 126 6.43 6.02 -6.43
CA SER A 126 6.68 7.12 -7.38
C SER A 126 5.42 7.44 -8.21
N GLN A 127 4.68 6.41 -8.62
CA GLN A 127 3.42 6.59 -9.34
C GLN A 127 2.35 7.26 -8.47
N LEU A 128 2.21 6.84 -7.20
CA LEU A 128 1.29 7.49 -6.26
C LEU A 128 1.61 8.97 -6.07
N GLN A 129 2.89 9.36 -6.01
CA GLN A 129 3.29 10.77 -5.92
C GLN A 129 2.96 11.58 -7.19
N ARG A 130 2.85 10.92 -8.34
CA ARG A 130 2.49 11.57 -9.62
C ARG A 130 0.99 11.65 -9.87
N LEU A 131 0.17 10.84 -9.15
CA LEU A 131 -1.27 10.89 -9.31
C LEU A 131 -1.83 12.23 -8.85
N SER A 132 -2.89 12.68 -9.54
CA SER A 132 -3.54 13.98 -9.30
C SER A 132 -4.21 14.04 -7.93
N LEU A 133 -4.40 15.27 -7.43
CA LEU A 133 -5.07 15.53 -6.16
C LEU A 133 -6.51 14.99 -6.15
N SER A 134 -7.20 14.96 -7.31
CA SER A 134 -8.52 14.36 -7.49
C SER A 134 -8.56 12.88 -7.07
N PHE A 135 -7.50 12.13 -7.36
CA PHE A 135 -7.36 10.75 -6.94
C PHE A 135 -7.17 10.64 -5.42
N HIS A 136 -6.26 11.44 -4.85
CA HIS A 136 -5.94 11.40 -3.42
C HIS A 136 -7.14 11.79 -2.54
N ASN A 137 -7.94 12.78 -2.97
CA ASN A 137 -9.14 13.21 -2.25
C ASN A 137 -10.25 12.14 -2.22
N ARG A 138 -10.32 11.27 -3.24
CA ARG A 138 -11.30 10.16 -3.30
C ARG A 138 -10.78 8.89 -2.62
N ALA A 139 -9.48 8.70 -2.54
CA ALA A 139 -8.86 7.52 -1.98
C ALA A 139 -8.64 7.65 -0.46
N ARG A 140 -8.86 6.57 0.28
CA ARG A 140 -8.51 6.55 1.71
C ARG A 140 -7.00 6.31 1.85
N THR A 141 -6.31 7.17 2.58
CA THR A 141 -4.85 7.06 2.80
C THR A 141 -4.43 5.68 3.30
N GLY A 142 -5.18 5.11 4.25
CA GLY A 142 -4.90 3.76 4.76
C GLY A 142 -4.97 2.66 3.70
N ASP A 143 -5.89 2.78 2.70
CA ASP A 143 -5.97 1.83 1.59
C ASP A 143 -4.73 1.94 0.68
N LEU A 144 -4.27 3.15 0.41
CA LEU A 144 -3.05 3.38 -0.39
C LEU A 144 -1.81 2.82 0.29
N VAL A 145 -1.65 3.06 1.59
CA VAL A 145 -0.54 2.49 2.39
C VAL A 145 -0.59 0.97 2.36
N MET A 146 -1.78 0.36 2.52
CA MET A 146 -1.96 -1.08 2.44
C MET A 146 -1.63 -1.65 1.05
N ARG A 147 -1.84 -0.91 -0.03
CA ARG A 147 -1.45 -1.35 -1.38
C ARG A 147 0.07 -1.34 -1.56
N VAL A 148 0.76 -0.30 -1.09
CA VAL A 148 2.23 -0.18 -1.20
C VAL A 148 2.95 -1.22 -0.33
N ILE A 149 2.51 -1.40 0.91
CA ILE A 149 3.20 -2.26 1.86
C ILE A 149 2.58 -3.67 1.86
N GLY A 150 1.27 -3.78 2.03
CA GLY A 150 0.56 -5.03 2.23
C GLY A 150 0.43 -5.85 0.96
N ASP A 151 -0.09 -5.27 -0.15
CA ASP A 151 -0.31 -6.02 -1.39
C ASP A 151 1.00 -6.44 -2.04
N VAL A 152 2.02 -5.58 -2.06
CA VAL A 152 3.37 -5.94 -2.54
C VAL A 152 3.98 -7.01 -1.63
N GLY A 153 3.77 -6.94 -0.30
CA GLY A 153 4.20 -7.98 0.63
C GLY A 153 3.51 -9.34 0.39
N VAL A 154 2.22 -9.35 0.06
CA VAL A 154 1.50 -10.59 -0.33
C VAL A 154 2.08 -11.19 -1.61
N LEU A 155 2.44 -10.38 -2.59
CA LEU A 155 3.10 -10.86 -3.81
C LEU A 155 4.45 -11.52 -3.49
N GLN A 156 5.24 -10.91 -2.61
CA GLN A 156 6.53 -11.42 -2.15
C GLN A 156 6.38 -12.76 -1.44
N ASP A 157 5.50 -12.82 -0.43
CA ASP A 157 5.23 -14.05 0.33
C ASP A 157 4.82 -15.19 -0.59
N VAL A 158 3.88 -14.94 -1.51
CA VAL A 158 3.36 -15.99 -2.39
C VAL A 158 4.39 -16.44 -3.42
N ALA A 159 5.23 -15.57 -3.95
CA ALA A 159 6.30 -15.95 -4.86
C ALA A 159 7.24 -16.98 -4.21
N VAL A 160 7.67 -16.73 -2.97
CA VAL A 160 8.62 -17.58 -2.24
C VAL A 160 7.94 -18.80 -1.61
N THR A 161 6.74 -18.64 -1.04
CA THR A 161 6.11 -19.68 -0.20
C THR A 161 5.07 -20.54 -0.93
N ALA A 162 4.67 -20.19 -2.15
CA ALA A 162 3.67 -20.94 -2.89
C ALA A 162 4.08 -21.26 -4.34
N PHE A 163 4.52 -20.27 -5.11
CA PHE A 163 4.82 -20.49 -6.53
C PHE A 163 6.03 -21.41 -6.72
N LEU A 164 7.15 -21.10 -6.08
CA LEU A 164 8.38 -21.89 -6.22
C LEU A 164 8.28 -23.27 -5.58
N PRO A 165 7.82 -23.42 -4.31
CA PRO A 165 7.60 -24.74 -3.76
C PRO A 165 6.55 -25.55 -4.54
N GLY A 166 5.52 -24.89 -5.10
CA GLY A 166 4.53 -25.52 -5.97
C GLY A 166 5.16 -26.09 -7.23
N LEU A 167 6.04 -25.34 -7.90
CA LEU A 167 6.79 -25.80 -9.07
C LEU A 167 7.74 -26.95 -8.72
N ALA A 168 8.52 -26.80 -7.64
CA ALA A 168 9.43 -27.86 -7.15
C ALA A 168 8.68 -29.16 -6.87
N ASN A 169 7.55 -29.07 -6.17
CA ASN A 169 6.71 -30.21 -5.84
C ASN A 169 6.09 -30.87 -7.10
N ALA A 170 5.64 -30.08 -8.07
CA ALA A 170 5.12 -30.60 -9.33
C ALA A 170 6.19 -31.38 -10.10
N LEU A 171 7.39 -30.81 -10.25
CA LEU A 171 8.51 -31.47 -10.90
C LEU A 171 8.96 -32.73 -10.15
N THR A 172 8.96 -32.69 -8.81
CA THR A 172 9.27 -33.87 -7.99
C THR A 172 8.26 -34.99 -8.21
N ILE A 173 6.95 -34.71 -8.25
CA ILE A 173 5.91 -35.70 -8.52
C ILE A 173 6.11 -36.33 -9.91
N VAL A 174 6.36 -35.48 -10.92
CA VAL A 174 6.61 -35.96 -12.31
C VAL A 174 7.86 -36.84 -12.35
N GLY A 175 8.94 -36.43 -11.68
CA GLY A 175 10.18 -37.23 -11.59
C GLY A 175 9.94 -38.59 -10.88
N MET A 176 9.24 -38.60 -9.74
CA MET A 176 8.90 -39.84 -9.04
C MET A 176 8.03 -40.76 -9.89
N ALA A 177 7.00 -40.20 -10.57
CA ALA A 177 6.13 -40.99 -11.45
C ALA A 177 6.92 -41.57 -12.63
N ALA A 178 7.81 -40.83 -13.24
CA ALA A 178 8.67 -41.31 -14.34
C ALA A 178 9.59 -42.44 -13.90
N VAL A 179 10.23 -42.32 -12.74
CA VAL A 179 11.08 -43.40 -12.20
C VAL A 179 10.24 -44.64 -11.83
N MET A 180 9.08 -44.46 -11.19
CA MET A 180 8.18 -45.60 -10.87
C MET A 180 7.73 -46.34 -12.13
N LEU A 181 7.35 -45.60 -13.19
CA LEU A 181 6.95 -46.18 -14.47
C LEU A 181 8.10 -46.96 -15.15
N SER A 182 9.33 -46.47 -15.03
CA SER A 182 10.50 -47.15 -15.57
C SER A 182 10.91 -48.42 -14.81
N LEU A 183 10.63 -48.46 -13.50
CA LEU A 183 10.93 -49.65 -12.66
C LEU A 183 9.88 -50.77 -12.84
N ASN A 184 8.60 -50.44 -12.70
CA ASN A 184 7.49 -51.37 -12.90
C ASN A 184 6.20 -50.62 -13.24
N ALA A 185 5.80 -50.62 -14.52
CA ALA A 185 4.65 -49.84 -14.98
C ALA A 185 3.31 -50.28 -14.38
N PRO A 186 2.97 -51.58 -14.25
CA PRO A 186 1.72 -52.03 -13.58
C PRO A 186 1.60 -51.52 -12.14
N LEU A 187 2.65 -51.63 -11.34
CA LEU A 187 2.66 -51.18 -9.95
C LEU A 187 2.62 -49.66 -9.85
N ALA A 188 3.29 -48.97 -10.78
CA ALA A 188 3.25 -47.49 -10.87
C ALA A 188 1.82 -46.98 -11.17
N LEU A 189 1.12 -47.62 -12.13
CA LEU A 189 -0.27 -47.28 -12.44
C LEU A 189 -1.21 -47.51 -11.26
N LEU A 190 -1.04 -48.59 -10.51
CA LEU A 190 -1.78 -48.87 -9.28
C LEU A 190 -1.54 -47.80 -8.24
N ALA A 191 -0.27 -47.41 -8.01
CA ALA A 191 0.10 -46.35 -7.08
C ALA A 191 -0.49 -44.99 -7.50
N LEU A 192 -0.39 -44.64 -8.79
CA LEU A 192 -0.93 -43.40 -9.34
C LEU A 192 -2.47 -43.37 -9.32
N ALA A 193 -3.16 -44.52 -9.43
CA ALA A 193 -4.61 -44.59 -9.36
C ALA A 193 -5.18 -44.16 -7.99
N THR A 194 -4.39 -44.20 -6.93
CA THR A 194 -4.76 -43.64 -5.62
C THR A 194 -4.84 -42.11 -5.62
N GLY A 195 -4.13 -41.44 -6.54
CA GLY A 195 -4.05 -39.97 -6.66
C GLY A 195 -5.41 -39.28 -6.91
N PRO A 196 -6.21 -39.71 -7.89
CA PRO A 196 -7.55 -39.12 -8.14
C PRO A 196 -8.48 -39.23 -6.93
N LEU A 197 -8.49 -40.35 -6.21
CA LEU A 197 -9.29 -40.53 -5.00
C LEU A 197 -8.88 -39.51 -3.92
N PHE A 198 -7.57 -39.32 -3.75
CA PHE A 198 -7.00 -38.33 -2.86
C PHE A 198 -7.42 -36.92 -3.27
N LEU A 199 -7.30 -36.56 -4.55
CA LEU A 199 -7.65 -35.22 -5.05
C LEU A 199 -9.13 -34.90 -4.84
N VAL A 200 -10.03 -35.82 -5.14
CA VAL A 200 -11.48 -35.66 -4.96
C VAL A 200 -11.83 -35.48 -3.47
N SER A 201 -11.28 -36.34 -2.59
CA SER A 201 -11.51 -36.27 -1.15
C SER A 201 -11.01 -34.94 -0.57
N THR A 202 -9.81 -34.54 -0.95
CA THR A 202 -9.19 -33.26 -0.50
C THR A 202 -9.94 -32.04 -1.02
N ALA A 203 -10.34 -32.03 -2.31
CA ALA A 203 -11.03 -30.91 -2.93
C ALA A 203 -12.39 -30.63 -2.27
N ARG A 204 -13.18 -31.67 -1.98
CA ARG A 204 -14.49 -31.54 -1.34
C ARG A 204 -14.40 -30.97 0.06
N ARG A 205 -13.44 -31.42 0.88
CA ARG A 205 -13.25 -30.95 2.27
C ARG A 205 -12.59 -29.60 2.32
N SER A 206 -11.65 -29.29 1.43
CA SER A 206 -10.96 -28.01 1.34
C SER A 206 -11.92 -26.86 1.10
N ARG A 207 -13.00 -27.04 0.31
CA ARG A 207 -14.03 -25.99 0.10
C ARG A 207 -14.65 -25.53 1.43
N ARG A 208 -15.07 -26.47 2.28
CA ARG A 208 -15.66 -26.16 3.59
C ARG A 208 -14.65 -25.45 4.51
N ILE A 209 -13.40 -25.90 4.51
CA ILE A 209 -12.32 -25.27 5.28
C ILE A 209 -12.12 -23.82 4.81
N HIS A 210 -12.10 -23.58 3.50
CA HIS A 210 -11.95 -22.22 2.94
C HIS A 210 -13.14 -21.32 3.27
N GLU A 211 -14.37 -21.82 3.24
CA GLU A 211 -15.57 -21.06 3.61
C GLU A 211 -15.53 -20.65 5.08
N THR A 212 -15.23 -21.60 5.98
CA THR A 212 -15.11 -21.33 7.43
C THR A 212 -13.96 -20.36 7.73
N ALA A 213 -12.80 -20.53 7.11
CA ALA A 213 -11.66 -19.64 7.27
C ALA A 213 -11.95 -18.22 6.74
N ARG A 214 -12.81 -18.09 5.71
CA ARG A 214 -13.27 -16.78 5.22
C ARG A 214 -14.22 -16.12 6.23
N GLN A 215 -15.15 -16.90 6.79
CA GLN A 215 -16.05 -16.41 7.83
C GLN A 215 -15.27 -15.93 9.06
N GLN A 216 -14.30 -16.71 9.52
CA GLN A 216 -13.41 -16.34 10.62
C GLN A 216 -12.66 -15.02 10.34
N ARG A 217 -12.08 -14.87 9.14
CA ARG A 217 -11.39 -13.61 8.76
C ARG A 217 -12.33 -12.40 8.72
N ARG A 218 -13.58 -12.57 8.29
CA ARG A 218 -14.58 -11.49 8.35
C ARG A 218 -14.87 -11.09 9.78
N GLN A 219 -15.02 -12.06 10.69
CA GLN A 219 -15.23 -11.80 12.12
C GLN A 219 -14.02 -11.11 12.76
N GLN A 220 -12.79 -11.54 12.43
CA GLN A 220 -11.56 -10.88 12.88
C GLN A 220 -11.47 -9.44 12.38
N GLY A 221 -11.81 -9.19 11.10
CA GLY A 221 -11.85 -7.85 10.53
C GLY A 221 -12.87 -6.94 11.22
N ALA A 222 -14.07 -7.44 11.51
CA ALA A 222 -15.09 -6.70 12.23
C ALA A 222 -14.66 -6.39 13.69
N MET A 223 -14.00 -7.36 14.34
CA MET A 223 -13.45 -7.20 15.68
C MET A 223 -12.32 -6.15 15.70
N ALA A 224 -11.43 -6.17 14.72
CA ALA A 224 -10.36 -5.19 14.60
C ALA A 224 -10.90 -3.77 14.34
N ALA A 225 -11.95 -3.63 13.52
CA ALA A 225 -12.61 -2.36 13.27
C ALA A 225 -13.28 -1.81 14.55
N ALA A 226 -14.01 -2.65 15.29
CA ALA A 226 -14.63 -2.26 16.55
C ALA A 226 -13.58 -1.87 17.63
N ALA A 227 -12.45 -2.58 17.68
CA ALA A 227 -11.35 -2.22 18.57
C ALA A 227 -10.72 -0.88 18.19
N ALA A 228 -10.46 -0.64 16.89
CA ALA A 228 -9.91 0.62 16.41
C ALA A 228 -10.85 1.80 16.69
N GLU A 229 -12.15 1.62 16.49
CA GLU A 229 -13.18 2.61 16.79
C GLU A 229 -13.21 2.94 18.29
N SER A 230 -13.26 1.91 19.16
CA SER A 230 -13.29 2.12 20.62
C SER A 230 -12.01 2.76 21.16
N ILE A 231 -10.84 2.40 20.64
CA ILE A 231 -9.56 3.03 21.01
C ILE A 231 -9.52 4.48 20.52
N GLY A 232 -9.99 4.75 19.29
CA GLY A 232 -10.08 6.11 18.75
C GLY A 232 -11.03 7.02 19.52
N ALA A 233 -12.10 6.44 20.04
CA ALA A 233 -13.11 7.15 20.84
C ALA A 233 -12.89 7.04 22.36
N VAL A 234 -11.70 6.68 22.84
CA VAL A 234 -11.43 6.39 24.26
C VAL A 234 -11.82 7.53 25.22
N LYS A 235 -11.63 8.79 24.78
CA LYS A 235 -12.04 9.96 25.58
C LYS A 235 -13.57 9.99 25.81
N VAL A 236 -14.35 9.69 24.77
CA VAL A 236 -15.82 9.66 24.86
C VAL A 236 -16.29 8.48 25.70
N ILE A 237 -15.70 7.29 25.50
CA ILE A 237 -16.00 6.07 26.27
C ILE A 237 -15.77 6.32 27.76
N ARG A 238 -14.65 6.94 28.13
CA ARG A 238 -14.34 7.30 29.53
C ARG A 238 -15.26 8.39 30.07
N ALA A 239 -15.51 9.44 29.28
CA ALA A 239 -16.39 10.53 29.71
C ALA A 239 -17.83 10.06 30.00
N LEU A 240 -18.27 9.01 29.29
CA LEU A 240 -19.61 8.42 29.45
C LEU A 240 -19.62 7.13 30.30
N SER A 241 -18.48 6.70 30.86
CA SER A 241 -18.34 5.47 31.68
C SER A 241 -18.84 4.21 30.95
N LEU A 242 -18.57 4.08 29.67
CA LEU A 242 -19.03 2.99 28.79
C LEU A 242 -18.04 1.83 28.65
N GLU A 243 -16.94 1.80 29.42
CA GLU A 243 -15.88 0.80 29.32
C GLU A 243 -16.42 -0.63 29.42
N GLY A 244 -17.32 -0.87 30.38
CA GLY A 244 -17.95 -2.18 30.58
C GLY A 244 -18.78 -2.63 29.39
N THR A 245 -19.54 -1.71 28.77
CA THR A 245 -20.38 -1.99 27.60
C THR A 245 -19.54 -2.39 26.39
N PHE A 246 -18.47 -1.64 26.09
CA PHE A 246 -17.58 -1.93 24.98
C PHE A 246 -16.75 -3.21 25.21
N ALA A 247 -16.27 -3.45 26.45
CA ALA A 247 -15.56 -4.66 26.80
C ALA A 247 -16.45 -5.92 26.63
N GLN A 248 -17.72 -5.86 27.05
CA GLN A 248 -18.68 -6.96 26.87
C GLN A 248 -19.00 -7.20 25.39
N ALA A 249 -19.18 -6.13 24.60
CA ALA A 249 -19.42 -6.25 23.16
C ALA A 249 -18.23 -6.91 22.44
N PHE A 250 -17.02 -6.49 22.76
CA PHE A 250 -15.80 -7.09 22.24
C PHE A 250 -15.65 -8.57 22.64
N THR A 251 -15.89 -8.89 23.91
CA THR A 251 -15.83 -10.27 24.43
C THR A 251 -16.82 -11.18 23.72
N ARG A 252 -18.05 -10.71 23.48
CA ARG A 252 -19.08 -11.46 22.74
C ARG A 252 -18.63 -11.77 21.32
N GLN A 253 -18.01 -10.81 20.64
CA GLN A 253 -17.51 -10.96 19.29
C GLN A 253 -16.29 -11.89 19.23
N ASN A 254 -15.41 -11.80 20.24
CA ASN A 254 -14.24 -12.68 20.37
C ASN A 254 -14.65 -14.15 20.61
N ARG A 255 -15.68 -14.42 21.42
CA ARG A 255 -16.23 -15.78 21.61
C ARG A 255 -16.76 -16.38 20.30
N LYS A 256 -17.46 -15.59 19.47
CA LYS A 256 -17.91 -16.03 18.14
C LYS A 256 -16.73 -16.41 17.23
N ASN A 257 -15.68 -15.57 17.23
CA ASN A 257 -14.47 -15.83 16.45
C ASN A 257 -13.74 -17.08 16.92
N LEU A 258 -13.65 -17.31 18.25
CA LEU A 258 -13.06 -18.50 18.84
C LEU A 258 -13.82 -19.76 18.42
N ALA A 259 -15.15 -19.76 18.49
CA ALA A 259 -15.98 -20.91 18.07
C ALA A 259 -15.79 -21.25 16.59
N THR A 260 -15.77 -20.22 15.71
CA THR A 260 -15.53 -20.40 14.27
C THR A 260 -14.11 -20.91 13.99
N GLY A 261 -13.12 -20.40 14.73
CA GLY A 261 -11.73 -20.84 14.64
C GLY A 261 -11.55 -22.31 15.08
N ALA A 262 -12.14 -22.69 16.21
CA ALA A 262 -12.13 -24.07 16.69
C ALA A 262 -12.78 -25.04 15.69
N TYR A 263 -13.88 -24.62 15.05
CA TYR A 263 -14.52 -25.41 13.99
C TYR A 263 -13.62 -25.54 12.74
N ALA A 264 -12.97 -24.46 12.31
CA ALA A 264 -12.01 -24.52 11.21
C ALA A 264 -10.84 -25.48 11.49
N THR A 265 -10.31 -25.44 12.72
CA THR A 265 -9.25 -26.35 13.17
C THR A 265 -9.70 -27.81 13.16
N ARG A 266 -10.93 -28.10 13.64
CA ARG A 266 -11.51 -29.47 13.59
C ARG A 266 -11.63 -29.98 12.15
N LEU A 267 -12.11 -29.16 11.21
CA LEU A 267 -12.20 -29.52 9.80
C LEU A 267 -10.81 -29.80 9.20
N SER A 268 -9.83 -28.99 9.53
CA SER A 268 -8.44 -29.15 9.05
C SER A 268 -7.81 -30.42 9.60
N ALA A 269 -7.96 -30.70 10.90
CA ALA A 269 -7.49 -31.92 11.53
C ALA A 269 -8.17 -33.16 10.94
N GLY A 270 -9.48 -33.11 10.68
CA GLY A 270 -10.21 -34.19 10.01
C GLY A 270 -9.72 -34.46 8.60
N LEU A 271 -9.35 -33.41 7.84
CA LEU A 271 -8.73 -33.59 6.53
C LEU A 271 -7.37 -34.28 6.64
N GLU A 272 -6.52 -33.86 7.59
CA GLU A 272 -5.19 -34.45 7.79
C GLU A 272 -5.27 -35.94 8.09
N ARG A 273 -6.15 -36.35 8.99
CA ARG A 273 -6.35 -37.79 9.31
C ARG A 273 -6.87 -38.61 8.14
N THR A 274 -7.76 -38.01 7.31
CA THR A 274 -8.22 -38.72 6.09
C THR A 274 -7.07 -38.92 5.10
N VAL A 275 -6.20 -37.93 4.97
CA VAL A 275 -5.00 -37.99 4.12
C VAL A 275 -4.06 -39.08 4.63
N ASP A 276 -3.80 -39.14 5.95
CA ASP A 276 -2.94 -40.15 6.56
C ASP A 276 -3.47 -41.58 6.30
N LEU A 277 -4.80 -41.77 6.40
CA LEU A 277 -5.44 -43.06 6.07
C LEU A 277 -5.31 -43.44 4.59
N LEU A 278 -5.46 -42.47 3.68
CA LEU A 278 -5.29 -42.73 2.25
C LEU A 278 -3.84 -43.05 1.89
N ILE A 279 -2.87 -42.43 2.55
CA ILE A 279 -1.44 -42.77 2.42
C ILE A 279 -1.19 -44.20 2.91
N ALA A 280 -1.74 -44.57 4.07
CA ALA A 280 -1.61 -45.91 4.62
C ALA A 280 -2.22 -46.96 3.68
N LEU A 281 -3.42 -46.69 3.12
CA LEU A 281 -4.07 -47.57 2.15
C LEU A 281 -3.22 -47.72 0.87
N GLY A 282 -2.74 -46.61 0.29
CA GLY A 282 -1.87 -46.63 -0.89
C GLY A 282 -0.57 -47.40 -0.62
N THR A 283 0.02 -47.22 0.55
CA THR A 283 1.23 -47.94 0.96
C THR A 283 0.95 -49.44 1.13
N ALA A 284 -0.18 -49.80 1.73
CA ALA A 284 -0.58 -51.23 1.89
C ALA A 284 -0.83 -51.91 0.54
N LEU A 285 -1.50 -51.22 -0.40
CA LEU A 285 -1.73 -51.77 -1.75
C LEU A 285 -0.41 -51.97 -2.50
N VAL A 286 0.49 -50.98 -2.47
CA VAL A 286 1.81 -51.07 -3.11
C VAL A 286 2.65 -52.18 -2.46
N LEU A 287 2.58 -52.32 -1.13
CA LEU A 287 3.27 -53.40 -0.43
C LEU A 287 2.72 -54.78 -0.84
N TRP A 288 1.40 -54.93 -0.85
CA TRP A 288 0.76 -56.23 -1.19
C TRP A 288 1.06 -56.66 -2.62
N PHE A 289 0.78 -55.83 -3.60
CA PHE A 289 1.00 -56.15 -5.00
C PHE A 289 2.48 -56.17 -5.36
N GLY A 290 3.28 -55.26 -4.80
CA GLY A 290 4.72 -55.19 -5.00
C GLY A 290 5.43 -56.41 -4.44
N ALA A 291 5.06 -56.90 -3.24
CA ALA A 291 5.58 -58.13 -2.68
C ALA A 291 5.24 -59.36 -3.57
N ARG A 292 4.03 -59.41 -4.16
CA ARG A 292 3.69 -60.46 -5.15
C ARG A 292 4.58 -60.39 -6.39
N PHE A 293 4.86 -59.19 -6.92
CA PHE A 293 5.79 -59.05 -8.06
C PHE A 293 7.21 -59.49 -7.69
N VAL A 294 7.65 -59.19 -6.46
CA VAL A 294 8.97 -59.66 -5.98
C VAL A 294 8.99 -61.21 -5.88
N LEU A 295 7.95 -61.83 -5.31
CA LEU A 295 7.86 -63.30 -5.19
C LEU A 295 7.83 -64.01 -6.56
N HIS A 296 7.28 -63.36 -7.60
CA HIS A 296 7.27 -63.88 -8.96
C HIS A 296 8.50 -63.48 -9.78
N GLY A 297 9.49 -62.81 -9.18
CA GLY A 297 10.72 -62.39 -9.85
C GLY A 297 10.56 -61.24 -10.85
N ALA A 298 9.41 -60.57 -10.85
CA ALA A 298 9.14 -59.44 -11.78
C ALA A 298 9.72 -58.11 -11.32
N MET A 299 10.19 -57.99 -10.07
CA MET A 299 10.90 -56.82 -9.52
C MET A 299 11.78 -57.24 -8.35
N THR A 300 12.75 -56.36 -7.99
CA THR A 300 13.63 -56.63 -6.85
C THR A 300 13.01 -56.12 -5.52
N PRO A 301 13.44 -56.66 -4.37
CA PRO A 301 13.07 -56.09 -3.07
C PRO A 301 13.47 -54.62 -2.89
N GLY A 302 14.62 -54.23 -3.46
CA GLY A 302 15.08 -52.86 -3.48
C GLY A 302 14.16 -51.91 -4.29
N ASP A 303 13.63 -52.38 -5.44
CA ASP A 303 12.63 -51.65 -6.21
C ASP A 303 11.39 -51.38 -5.38
N LEU A 304 10.89 -52.39 -4.64
CA LEU A 304 9.73 -52.23 -3.78
C LEU A 304 9.94 -51.13 -2.72
N ILE A 305 11.14 -51.05 -2.14
CA ILE A 305 11.46 -49.99 -1.17
C ILE A 305 11.47 -48.61 -1.81
N VAL A 306 12.05 -48.46 -3.02
CA VAL A 306 11.98 -47.20 -3.77
C VAL A 306 10.52 -46.79 -4.03
N PHE A 307 9.66 -47.75 -4.43
CA PHE A 307 8.23 -47.49 -4.61
C PHE A 307 7.55 -47.02 -3.34
N LEU A 308 7.76 -47.71 -2.22
CA LEU A 308 7.19 -47.31 -0.92
C LEU A 308 7.64 -45.93 -0.48
N ALA A 309 8.93 -45.62 -0.66
CA ALA A 309 9.48 -44.28 -0.37
C ALA A 309 8.85 -43.21 -1.25
N TYR A 310 8.70 -43.46 -2.56
CA TYR A 310 8.11 -42.46 -3.47
C TYR A 310 6.61 -42.30 -3.25
N VAL A 311 5.84 -43.36 -3.03
CA VAL A 311 4.43 -43.23 -2.69
C VAL A 311 4.24 -42.38 -1.45
N LYS A 312 4.97 -42.69 -0.36
CA LYS A 312 4.92 -41.92 0.89
C LYS A 312 5.25 -40.43 0.68
N ASN A 313 6.27 -40.16 -0.13
CA ASN A 313 6.73 -38.78 -0.40
C ASN A 313 5.86 -38.01 -1.42
N ALA A 314 5.18 -38.71 -2.36
CA ALA A 314 4.36 -38.06 -3.39
C ALA A 314 3.06 -37.44 -2.86
N PHE A 315 2.52 -37.94 -1.73
CA PHE A 315 1.29 -37.38 -1.15
C PHE A 315 1.51 -36.04 -0.44
N ARG A 316 2.71 -35.75 0.06
CA ARG A 316 3.04 -34.52 0.75
C ARG A 316 2.88 -33.26 -0.15
N PRO A 317 3.46 -33.24 -1.37
CA PRO A 317 3.25 -32.17 -2.33
C PRO A 317 1.77 -31.95 -2.72
N VAL A 318 1.00 -33.02 -2.83
CA VAL A 318 -0.43 -32.90 -3.19
C VAL A 318 -1.24 -32.26 -2.05
N LYS A 319 -0.93 -32.58 -0.79
CA LYS A 319 -1.50 -31.89 0.39
C LYS A 319 -1.21 -30.39 0.36
N ASP A 320 0.00 -29.99 -0.02
CA ASP A 320 0.41 -28.59 -0.09
C ASP A 320 -0.17 -27.83 -1.30
N ALA A 321 -0.49 -28.50 -2.41
CA ALA A 321 -1.08 -27.90 -3.60
C ALA A 321 -2.39 -27.14 -3.30
N ALA A 322 -3.22 -27.64 -2.40
CA ALA A 322 -4.44 -26.99 -1.96
C ALA A 322 -4.15 -25.64 -1.25
N LYS A 323 -3.07 -25.57 -0.45
CA LYS A 323 -2.64 -24.34 0.23
C LYS A 323 -2.11 -23.33 -0.79
N TYR A 324 -1.37 -23.79 -1.81
CA TYR A 324 -0.81 -22.92 -2.85
C TYR A 324 -1.89 -22.26 -3.69
N THR A 325 -2.97 -22.97 -4.03
CA THR A 325 -4.09 -22.42 -4.79
C THR A 325 -4.69 -21.18 -4.10
N GLY A 326 -4.93 -21.26 -2.80
CA GLY A 326 -5.47 -20.14 -2.01
C GLY A 326 -4.50 -18.97 -1.88
N ARG A 327 -3.19 -19.23 -1.83
CA ARG A 327 -2.14 -18.20 -1.81
C ARG A 327 -2.03 -17.51 -3.17
N LEU A 328 -2.01 -18.27 -4.26
CA LEU A 328 -1.97 -17.74 -5.63
C LEU A 328 -3.19 -16.85 -5.96
N ALA A 329 -4.39 -17.25 -5.53
CA ALA A 329 -5.58 -16.41 -5.71
C ALA A 329 -5.48 -15.08 -4.96
N ARG A 330 -4.89 -15.07 -3.75
CA ARG A 330 -4.63 -13.83 -3.01
C ARG A 330 -3.59 -12.95 -3.70
N ALA A 331 -2.51 -13.54 -4.21
CA ALA A 331 -1.49 -12.82 -4.96
C ALA A 331 -2.06 -12.22 -6.26
N SER A 332 -2.92 -12.95 -6.98
CA SER A 332 -3.58 -12.42 -8.18
C SER A 332 -4.43 -11.18 -7.85
N ALA A 333 -5.23 -11.22 -6.78
CA ALA A 333 -6.04 -10.08 -6.36
C ALA A 333 -5.18 -8.89 -5.90
N ALA A 334 -4.09 -9.14 -5.17
CA ALA A 334 -3.13 -8.10 -4.77
C ALA A 334 -2.42 -7.51 -6.00
N GLY A 335 -1.99 -8.36 -6.93
CA GLY A 335 -1.37 -7.94 -8.19
C GLY A 335 -2.28 -7.09 -9.07
N GLU A 336 -3.56 -7.43 -9.18
CA GLU A 336 -4.53 -6.60 -9.90
C GLU A 336 -4.64 -5.20 -9.29
N ARG A 337 -4.73 -5.07 -7.94
CA ARG A 337 -4.79 -3.76 -7.28
C ARG A 337 -3.51 -2.93 -7.44
N VAL A 338 -2.35 -3.59 -7.46
CA VAL A 338 -1.06 -2.93 -7.73
C VAL A 338 -1.01 -2.44 -9.18
N LEU A 339 -1.40 -3.30 -10.14
CA LEU A 339 -1.43 -2.94 -11.56
C LEU A 339 -2.42 -1.82 -11.86
N ASP A 340 -3.61 -1.83 -11.26
CA ASP A 340 -4.60 -0.76 -11.41
C ASP A 340 -4.05 0.62 -11.02
N LEU A 341 -3.15 0.66 -10.02
CA LEU A 341 -2.47 1.91 -9.65
C LEU A 341 -1.33 2.28 -10.59
N LEU A 342 -0.52 1.29 -10.98
CA LEU A 342 0.62 1.52 -11.90
C LEU A 342 0.18 1.94 -13.30
N ASP A 343 -0.95 1.42 -13.78
CA ASP A 343 -1.49 1.70 -15.10
C ASP A 343 -2.36 2.98 -15.12
N ARG A 344 -2.63 3.58 -13.94
CA ARG A 344 -3.45 4.77 -13.84
C ARG A 344 -2.71 6.00 -14.34
N THR A 345 -3.30 6.71 -15.28
CA THR A 345 -2.75 7.98 -15.79
C THR A 345 -3.18 9.14 -14.89
N PRO A 346 -2.27 10.04 -14.50
CA PRO A 346 -2.63 11.28 -13.81
C PRO A 346 -3.52 12.17 -14.68
N ASP A 347 -4.57 12.76 -14.08
CA ASP A 347 -5.47 13.70 -14.77
C ASP A 347 -4.70 14.98 -15.14
N VAL A 348 -3.82 15.44 -14.24
CA VAL A 348 -2.93 16.58 -14.46
C VAL A 348 -1.51 16.08 -14.69
N ARG A 349 -0.95 16.38 -15.85
CA ARG A 349 0.39 15.96 -16.28
C ARG A 349 0.98 16.96 -17.27
N ASP A 350 2.26 16.87 -17.50
CA ASP A 350 2.90 17.63 -18.57
C ASP A 350 2.34 17.18 -19.93
N LEU A 351 1.87 18.13 -20.72
CA LEU A 351 1.41 17.86 -22.07
C LEU A 351 2.60 17.62 -23.00
N PRO A 352 2.41 16.87 -24.10
CA PRO A 352 3.43 16.80 -25.14
C PRO A 352 3.75 18.20 -25.66
N GLY A 353 5.02 18.61 -25.59
CA GLY A 353 5.44 19.96 -26.00
C GLY A 353 5.43 21.00 -24.89
N ALA A 354 5.08 20.64 -23.63
CA ALA A 354 5.22 21.53 -22.50
C ALA A 354 6.68 21.98 -22.31
N VAL A 355 6.89 23.28 -22.10
CA VAL A 355 8.21 23.86 -21.93
C VAL A 355 8.47 24.28 -20.49
N PRO A 356 9.72 24.32 -20.04
CA PRO A 356 10.04 24.91 -18.73
C PRO A 356 9.56 26.36 -18.66
N ALA A 357 8.95 26.76 -17.56
CA ALA A 357 8.56 28.15 -17.33
C ALA A 357 9.83 29.03 -17.22
N PRO A 358 9.91 30.14 -17.97
CA PRO A 358 10.98 31.11 -17.80
C PRO A 358 10.86 31.80 -16.41
N ALA A 359 11.73 32.75 -16.10
CA ALA A 359 11.53 33.60 -14.93
C ALA A 359 10.22 34.38 -15.08
N LEU A 360 9.22 34.04 -14.25
CA LEU A 360 7.89 34.61 -14.31
C LEU A 360 7.86 36.00 -13.65
N ARG A 361 7.04 36.89 -14.21
CA ARG A 361 6.70 38.19 -13.59
C ARG A 361 5.56 38.05 -12.58
N GLY A 362 4.69 37.07 -12.79
CA GLY A 362 3.60 36.72 -11.92
C GLY A 362 2.24 37.33 -12.30
N ALA A 363 2.03 37.72 -13.56
CA ALA A 363 0.69 38.05 -14.04
C ALA A 363 -0.17 36.76 -14.07
N VAL A 364 -1.42 36.85 -13.56
CA VAL A 364 -2.35 35.70 -13.59
C VAL A 364 -3.66 36.13 -14.22
N ARG A 365 -4.13 35.42 -15.24
CA ARG A 365 -5.38 35.71 -15.93
C ARG A 365 -6.25 34.46 -16.04
N PHE A 366 -7.53 34.63 -15.77
CA PHE A 366 -8.58 33.63 -16.00
C PHE A 366 -9.42 34.08 -17.18
N GLU A 367 -9.64 33.21 -18.14
CA GLU A 367 -10.43 33.49 -19.35
C GLU A 367 -11.54 32.43 -19.49
N GLY A 368 -12.78 32.83 -19.17
CA GLY A 368 -13.97 31.99 -19.25
C GLY A 368 -13.84 30.67 -18.49
N VAL A 369 -13.24 30.67 -17.32
CA VAL A 369 -12.89 29.44 -16.61
C VAL A 369 -14.11 28.83 -15.95
N HIS A 370 -14.34 27.54 -16.27
CA HIS A 370 -15.28 26.67 -15.59
C HIS A 370 -14.53 25.51 -14.94
N PHE A 371 -14.98 25.11 -13.76
CA PHE A 371 -14.43 23.93 -13.09
C PHE A 371 -15.47 23.21 -12.22
N ALA A 372 -15.46 21.86 -12.28
CA ALA A 372 -16.28 21.00 -11.43
C ALA A 372 -15.44 19.83 -10.92
N TYR A 373 -15.52 19.52 -9.62
CA TYR A 373 -14.92 18.31 -9.02
C TYR A 373 -15.65 17.03 -9.44
N GLU A 374 -16.97 17.16 -9.65
CA GLU A 374 -17.86 16.10 -10.10
C GLU A 374 -18.76 16.63 -11.22
N PRO A 375 -19.07 15.81 -12.23
CA PRO A 375 -19.98 16.23 -13.30
C PRO A 375 -21.32 16.73 -12.74
N GLY A 376 -21.79 17.88 -13.21
CA GLY A 376 -23.07 18.47 -12.80
C GLY A 376 -23.05 19.28 -11.50
N ARG A 377 -21.87 19.44 -10.84
CA ARG A 377 -21.71 20.30 -9.66
C ARG A 377 -20.57 21.29 -9.89
N PRO A 378 -20.83 22.42 -10.54
CA PRO A 378 -19.80 23.44 -10.79
C PRO A 378 -19.31 24.02 -9.47
N ALA A 379 -17.96 24.15 -9.36
CA ALA A 379 -17.31 24.83 -8.26
C ALA A 379 -16.85 26.24 -8.66
N LEU A 380 -16.61 26.47 -9.97
CA LEU A 380 -16.37 27.76 -10.57
C LEU A 380 -17.11 27.82 -11.92
N GLU A 381 -17.76 28.94 -12.19
CA GLU A 381 -18.51 29.20 -13.41
C GLU A 381 -18.16 30.55 -14.01
N GLN A 382 -17.68 30.53 -15.26
CA GLN A 382 -17.38 31.72 -16.06
C GLN A 382 -16.55 32.75 -15.31
N ILE A 383 -15.41 32.31 -14.80
CA ILE A 383 -14.47 33.23 -14.13
C ILE A 383 -13.62 33.95 -15.17
N ASP A 384 -13.75 35.25 -15.18
CA ASP A 384 -12.93 36.18 -15.97
C ASP A 384 -12.28 37.20 -15.04
N CYS A 385 -10.96 37.14 -14.91
CA CYS A 385 -10.21 38.13 -14.13
C CYS A 385 -8.77 38.27 -14.62
N ASP A 386 -8.21 39.45 -14.42
CA ASP A 386 -6.82 39.81 -14.73
C ASP A 386 -6.15 40.33 -13.47
N ILE A 387 -5.02 39.77 -13.11
CA ILE A 387 -4.22 40.08 -11.94
C ILE A 387 -2.84 40.49 -12.41
N GLU A 388 -2.53 41.79 -12.25
CA GLU A 388 -1.22 42.33 -12.63
C GLU A 388 -0.09 41.83 -11.74
N PRO A 389 1.15 41.78 -12.26
CA PRO A 389 2.32 41.41 -11.45
C PRO A 389 2.48 42.30 -10.21
N GLY A 390 2.81 41.69 -9.08
CA GLY A 390 3.07 42.40 -7.82
C GLY A 390 1.81 42.87 -7.06
N ARG A 391 0.60 42.68 -7.61
CA ARG A 391 -0.65 43.06 -6.95
C ARG A 391 -1.05 42.02 -5.88
N ARG A 392 -1.65 42.57 -4.81
CA ARG A 392 -2.30 41.76 -3.76
C ARG A 392 -3.79 41.64 -4.04
N VAL A 393 -4.26 40.46 -4.27
CA VAL A 393 -5.68 40.17 -4.55
C VAL A 393 -6.27 39.36 -3.42
N ALA A 394 -7.33 39.87 -2.80
CA ALA A 394 -8.08 39.13 -1.79
C ALA A 394 -9.28 38.42 -2.42
N LEU A 395 -9.37 37.12 -2.18
CA LEU A 395 -10.54 36.27 -2.51
C LEU A 395 -11.43 36.19 -1.28
N VAL A 396 -12.60 36.81 -1.33
CA VAL A 396 -13.57 36.92 -0.22
C VAL A 396 -14.88 36.26 -0.63
N GLY A 397 -15.65 35.72 0.32
CA GLY A 397 -16.95 35.14 0.04
C GLY A 397 -17.30 34.04 1.04
N PRO A 398 -18.52 33.49 1.02
CA PRO A 398 -18.96 32.44 1.94
C PRO A 398 -18.15 31.14 1.77
N SER A 399 -18.25 30.24 2.77
CA SER A 399 -17.63 28.92 2.65
C SER A 399 -18.26 28.15 1.48
N GLY A 400 -17.43 27.47 0.70
CA GLY A 400 -17.88 26.74 -0.49
C GLY A 400 -18.04 27.58 -1.75
N SER A 401 -17.77 28.89 -1.75
CA SER A 401 -17.93 29.77 -2.93
C SER A 401 -16.90 29.56 -4.04
N GLY A 402 -15.89 28.68 -3.86
CA GLY A 402 -14.88 28.37 -4.89
C GLY A 402 -13.51 29.02 -4.68
N LYS A 403 -13.24 29.75 -3.58
CA LYS A 403 -11.97 30.43 -3.31
C LYS A 403 -10.74 29.53 -3.36
N SER A 404 -10.73 28.44 -2.62
CA SER A 404 -9.61 27.46 -2.62
C SER A 404 -9.51 26.70 -3.95
N THR A 405 -10.63 26.57 -4.69
CA THR A 405 -10.64 26.03 -6.04
C THR A 405 -9.93 26.97 -7.01
N PHE A 406 -10.18 28.27 -6.91
CA PHE A 406 -9.49 29.30 -7.69
C PHE A 406 -7.97 29.20 -7.51
N ALA A 407 -7.49 29.19 -6.27
CA ALA A 407 -6.07 29.03 -5.96
C ALA A 407 -5.48 27.68 -6.45
N SER A 408 -6.26 26.62 -6.36
CA SER A 408 -5.86 25.29 -6.84
C SER A 408 -5.66 25.23 -8.35
N LEU A 409 -6.42 26.01 -9.13
CA LEU A 409 -6.25 26.13 -10.57
C LEU A 409 -4.99 26.92 -10.93
N VAL A 410 -4.65 27.97 -10.19
CA VAL A 410 -3.38 28.71 -10.38
C VAL A 410 -2.18 27.79 -10.12
N LEU A 411 -2.21 26.99 -9.04
CA LEU A 411 -1.20 25.96 -8.74
C LEU A 411 -1.20 24.79 -9.72
N ARG A 412 -2.17 24.76 -10.64
CA ARG A 412 -2.42 23.63 -11.54
C ARG A 412 -2.46 22.30 -10.78
N LEU A 413 -3.14 22.28 -9.61
CA LEU A 413 -3.51 21.05 -8.92
C LEU A 413 -4.65 20.33 -9.62
N TYR A 414 -5.43 21.11 -10.39
CA TYR A 414 -6.47 20.68 -11.33
C TYR A 414 -6.33 21.48 -12.62
N ASP A 415 -6.75 20.92 -13.74
CA ASP A 415 -6.94 21.65 -14.98
C ASP A 415 -8.41 22.08 -15.09
N PRO A 416 -8.74 23.27 -15.65
CA PRO A 416 -10.10 23.74 -15.81
C PRO A 416 -10.91 22.83 -16.74
N THR A 417 -12.23 22.72 -16.51
CA THR A 417 -13.13 21.93 -17.34
C THR A 417 -13.40 22.63 -18.68
N ALA A 418 -13.44 23.97 -18.66
CA ALA A 418 -13.50 24.81 -19.83
C ALA A 418 -12.79 26.15 -19.55
N GLY A 419 -12.42 26.88 -20.59
CA GLY A 419 -11.62 28.08 -20.47
C GLY A 419 -10.13 27.79 -20.23
N ARG A 420 -9.39 28.80 -19.80
CA ARG A 420 -7.95 28.70 -19.55
C ARG A 420 -7.47 29.62 -18.45
N VAL A 421 -6.45 29.15 -17.73
CA VAL A 421 -5.70 29.95 -16.76
C VAL A 421 -4.35 30.26 -17.37
N LEU A 422 -3.99 31.53 -17.43
CA LEU A 422 -2.73 31.97 -17.99
C LEU A 422 -1.84 32.56 -16.86
N VAL A 423 -0.55 32.29 -16.99
CA VAL A 423 0.49 32.94 -16.19
C VAL A 423 1.48 33.58 -17.17
N ASP A 424 1.67 34.90 -17.02
CA ASP A 424 2.45 35.72 -17.95
C ASP A 424 2.01 35.54 -19.42
N ALA A 425 0.68 35.63 -19.64
CA ALA A 425 0.00 35.51 -20.95
C ALA A 425 0.10 34.13 -21.62
N ARG A 426 0.61 33.10 -20.94
CA ARG A 426 0.69 31.74 -21.46
C ARG A 426 -0.12 30.78 -20.60
N ASP A 427 -0.82 29.82 -21.25
CA ASP A 427 -1.62 28.80 -20.57
C ASP A 427 -0.74 27.96 -19.63
N VAL A 428 -1.17 27.78 -18.39
CA VAL A 428 -0.47 26.97 -17.38
C VAL A 428 -0.23 25.53 -17.84
N ARG A 429 -1.05 25.02 -18.78
CA ARG A 429 -0.93 23.68 -19.36
C ARG A 429 0.25 23.54 -20.31
N GLU A 430 0.75 24.63 -20.84
CA GLU A 430 1.91 24.64 -21.75
C GLU A 430 3.25 24.68 -21.03
N TYR A 431 3.26 24.92 -19.72
CA TYR A 431 4.44 24.80 -18.87
C TYR A 431 4.59 23.41 -18.27
N THR A 432 5.84 22.99 -18.02
CA THR A 432 6.07 21.81 -17.18
C THR A 432 5.65 22.10 -15.73
N LEU A 433 4.96 21.14 -15.08
CA LEU A 433 4.44 21.28 -13.72
C LEU A 433 5.54 21.67 -12.70
N ALA A 434 6.70 21.03 -12.82
CA ALA A 434 7.82 21.27 -11.92
C ALA A 434 8.32 22.72 -12.01
N SER A 435 8.53 23.25 -13.22
CA SER A 435 9.04 24.60 -13.42
C SER A 435 8.03 25.69 -13.07
N LEU A 436 6.75 25.47 -13.37
CA LEU A 436 5.67 26.38 -13.01
C LEU A 436 5.53 26.48 -11.48
N ARG A 437 5.40 25.33 -10.81
CA ARG A 437 5.25 25.27 -9.35
C ARG A 437 6.50 25.71 -8.59
N ALA A 438 7.69 25.62 -9.20
CA ALA A 438 8.91 26.15 -8.61
C ALA A 438 8.86 27.68 -8.42
N GLN A 439 8.05 28.38 -9.21
CA GLN A 439 7.89 29.83 -9.15
C GLN A 439 6.59 30.27 -8.43
N MET A 440 6.03 29.38 -7.62
CA MET A 440 4.85 29.65 -6.78
C MET A 440 5.15 29.23 -5.34
N SER A 441 4.89 30.12 -4.39
CA SER A 441 4.92 29.83 -2.95
C SER A 441 3.50 29.66 -2.43
N VAL A 442 3.30 28.77 -1.47
CA VAL A 442 1.98 28.52 -0.89
C VAL A 442 2.04 28.38 0.62
N VAL A 443 1.10 29.02 1.32
CA VAL A 443 0.78 28.79 2.72
C VAL A 443 -0.66 28.29 2.77
N LEU A 444 -0.84 27.03 3.11
CA LEU A 444 -2.17 26.38 3.17
C LEU A 444 -2.81 26.60 4.54
N GLN A 445 -4.13 26.50 4.60
CA GLN A 445 -4.94 26.60 5.81
C GLN A 445 -4.44 25.64 6.90
N ASP A 446 -4.25 24.36 6.56
CA ASP A 446 -3.59 23.39 7.44
C ASP A 446 -2.07 23.48 7.26
N SER A 447 -1.39 24.16 8.18
CA SER A 447 0.08 24.26 8.18
C SER A 447 0.74 22.94 8.56
N LEU A 448 0.69 21.97 7.63
CA LEU A 448 1.30 20.65 7.80
C LEU A 448 2.83 20.76 7.83
N LEU A 449 3.42 20.26 8.92
CA LEU A 449 4.84 20.08 9.06
C LEU A 449 5.18 18.58 8.97
N PHE A 450 6.31 18.28 8.35
CA PHE A 450 6.82 16.92 8.24
C PHE A 450 7.52 16.52 9.52
N ALA A 451 7.53 15.22 9.82
CA ALA A 451 8.30 14.63 10.91
C ALA A 451 9.81 14.65 10.55
N ALA A 452 10.39 15.84 10.60
CA ALA A 452 11.77 16.17 10.25
C ALA A 452 12.22 17.35 11.12
N THR A 453 13.47 17.80 10.97
CA THR A 453 13.94 18.97 11.71
C THR A 453 13.20 20.25 11.30
N VAL A 454 13.22 21.29 12.12
CA VAL A 454 12.71 22.62 11.76
C VAL A 454 13.45 23.14 10.52
N ARG A 455 14.78 22.97 10.49
CA ARG A 455 15.66 23.30 9.36
C ARG A 455 15.14 22.67 8.06
N ASP A 456 14.92 21.36 8.05
CA ASP A 456 14.43 20.63 6.87
C ASP A 456 13.05 21.11 6.45
N ASN A 457 12.16 21.34 7.43
CA ASN A 457 10.82 21.85 7.16
C ASN A 457 10.83 23.20 6.44
N ILE A 458 11.75 24.09 6.76
CA ILE A 458 11.92 25.37 6.04
C ILE A 458 12.60 25.12 4.69
N ALA A 459 13.66 24.32 4.65
CA ALA A 459 14.45 24.01 3.45
C ALA A 459 13.63 23.30 2.35
N TYR A 460 12.52 22.62 2.68
CA TYR A 460 11.61 22.08 1.66
C TYR A 460 11.03 23.16 0.71
N GLY A 461 11.02 24.41 1.11
CA GLY A 461 10.66 25.51 0.21
C GLY A 461 11.69 25.76 -0.89
N ALA A 462 12.98 25.57 -0.60
CA ALA A 462 14.11 25.71 -1.53
C ALA A 462 15.16 24.64 -1.20
N PRO A 463 15.06 23.43 -1.78
CA PRO A 463 16.01 22.35 -1.53
C PRO A 463 17.44 22.75 -1.83
N GLY A 464 18.36 22.52 -0.89
CA GLY A 464 19.76 22.93 -1.02
C GLY A 464 20.06 24.35 -0.54
N ALA A 465 19.10 25.04 0.09
CA ALA A 465 19.32 26.37 0.68
C ALA A 465 20.38 26.32 1.78
N SER A 466 21.20 27.40 1.87
CA SER A 466 22.22 27.51 2.92
C SER A 466 21.58 27.75 4.30
N PRO A 467 22.30 27.42 5.40
CA PRO A 467 21.82 27.70 6.75
C PRO A 467 21.43 29.18 6.97
N GLU A 468 22.20 30.09 6.41
CA GLU A 468 21.95 31.55 6.51
C GLU A 468 20.65 31.95 5.80
N ALA A 469 20.35 31.33 4.64
CA ALA A 469 19.09 31.56 3.92
C ALA A 469 17.89 31.02 4.70
N ILE A 470 18.04 29.88 5.38
CA ILE A 470 17.01 29.30 6.25
C ILE A 470 16.72 30.22 7.44
N GLU A 471 17.76 30.72 8.11
CA GLU A 471 17.61 31.66 9.21
C GLU A 471 17.00 33.00 8.77
N ALA A 472 17.42 33.51 7.61
CA ALA A 472 16.85 34.75 7.05
C ALA A 472 15.34 34.57 6.77
N ALA A 473 14.93 33.42 6.21
CA ALA A 473 13.52 33.11 5.98
C ALA A 473 12.74 32.96 7.31
N ALA A 474 13.36 32.38 8.34
CA ALA A 474 12.76 32.27 9.66
C ALA A 474 12.59 33.65 10.33
N ARG A 475 13.54 34.57 10.17
CA ARG A 475 13.44 35.96 10.63
C ARG A 475 12.30 36.72 9.90
N LEU A 476 12.21 36.57 8.58
CA LEU A 476 11.11 37.16 7.80
C LEU A 476 9.74 36.69 8.29
N ALA A 477 9.64 35.40 8.67
CA ALA A 477 8.42 34.79 9.17
C ALA A 477 8.16 35.00 10.67
N ASN A 478 8.93 35.83 11.38
CA ASN A 478 8.87 35.95 12.85
C ASN A 478 9.04 34.61 13.59
N ALA A 479 9.78 33.67 13.02
CA ALA A 479 9.93 32.33 13.57
C ALA A 479 11.25 32.14 14.33
N ALA A 480 12.30 32.92 14.02
CA ALA A 480 13.64 32.72 14.55
C ALA A 480 13.69 32.64 16.09
N GLY A 481 13.07 33.61 16.78
CA GLY A 481 13.15 33.71 18.24
C GLY A 481 12.58 32.49 18.97
N PHE A 482 11.45 31.95 18.52
CA PHE A 482 10.92 30.74 19.16
C PHE A 482 11.66 29.45 18.72
N ILE A 483 12.22 29.43 17.48
CA ILE A 483 13.02 28.29 17.01
C ILE A 483 14.29 28.18 17.85
N GLU A 484 15.00 29.28 18.08
CA GLU A 484 16.21 29.36 18.89
C GLU A 484 15.97 28.96 20.36
N ALA A 485 14.73 29.20 20.86
CA ALA A 485 14.33 28.78 22.20
C ALA A 485 13.96 27.29 22.30
N LEU A 486 13.88 26.54 21.18
CA LEU A 486 13.67 25.10 21.20
C LEU A 486 14.95 24.37 21.72
N PRO A 487 14.81 23.18 22.34
CA PRO A 487 15.95 22.46 22.95
C PRO A 487 17.15 22.23 22.02
N GLN A 488 16.92 22.08 20.71
CA GLN A 488 17.94 21.87 19.68
C GLN A 488 17.88 22.94 18.59
N GLY A 489 17.18 24.07 18.83
CA GLY A 489 17.04 25.15 17.85
C GLY A 489 16.46 24.64 16.53
N TYR A 490 17.13 25.00 15.42
CA TYR A 490 16.76 24.58 14.07
C TYR A 490 16.85 23.05 13.83
N ASP A 491 17.61 22.33 14.61
CA ASP A 491 17.80 20.88 14.47
C ASP A 491 16.80 20.09 15.33
N THR A 492 15.87 20.77 16.01
CA THR A 492 14.78 20.14 16.73
C THR A 492 13.90 19.34 15.77
N VAL A 493 13.77 18.03 16.02
CA VAL A 493 12.90 17.13 15.25
C VAL A 493 11.45 17.31 15.70
N LEU A 494 10.60 17.64 14.75
CA LEU A 494 9.16 17.80 14.97
C LEU A 494 8.46 16.45 14.95
N GLY A 495 7.52 16.23 15.89
CA GLY A 495 6.65 15.07 15.86
C GLY A 495 5.73 15.06 14.64
N GLU A 496 4.98 13.95 14.45
CA GLU A 496 4.00 13.86 13.36
C GLU A 496 3.09 15.09 13.33
N ARG A 497 3.01 15.75 12.18
CA ARG A 497 2.22 16.96 11.94
C ARG A 497 2.59 18.16 12.84
N GLY A 498 3.77 18.15 13.47
CA GLY A 498 4.21 19.25 14.35
C GLY A 498 3.40 19.39 15.64
N VAL A 499 2.87 18.31 16.18
CA VAL A 499 1.98 18.29 17.37
C VAL A 499 2.61 18.94 18.60
N THR A 500 3.93 19.01 18.68
CA THR A 500 4.69 19.64 19.78
C THR A 500 4.70 21.17 19.75
N LEU A 501 4.29 21.78 18.63
CA LEU A 501 4.27 23.24 18.44
C LEU A 501 2.86 23.81 18.57
N SER A 502 2.74 25.07 19.01
CA SER A 502 1.48 25.79 18.95
C SER A 502 1.03 26.01 17.49
N HIS A 503 -0.26 26.30 17.28
CA HIS A 503 -0.77 26.55 15.93
C HIS A 503 -0.05 27.72 15.26
N GLY A 504 0.17 28.83 15.98
CA GLY A 504 0.90 30.00 15.48
C GLY A 504 2.39 29.72 15.17
N GLN A 505 3.04 28.83 15.93
CA GLN A 505 4.41 28.41 15.64
C GLN A 505 4.48 27.60 14.35
N ARG A 506 3.55 26.64 14.17
CA ARG A 506 3.46 25.85 12.92
C ARG A 506 3.22 26.76 11.72
N GLN A 507 2.31 27.73 11.85
CA GLN A 507 1.99 28.69 10.80
C GLN A 507 3.23 29.49 10.39
N ARG A 508 4.00 30.02 11.37
CA ARG A 508 5.21 30.79 11.09
C ARG A 508 6.30 29.96 10.40
N ILE A 509 6.44 28.67 10.73
CA ILE A 509 7.35 27.77 10.00
C ILE A 509 6.86 27.58 8.55
N ALA A 510 5.54 27.41 8.33
CA ALA A 510 4.99 27.30 6.99
C ALA A 510 5.19 28.60 6.16
N ILE A 511 5.09 29.76 6.81
CA ILE A 511 5.42 31.06 6.19
C ILE A 511 6.91 31.14 5.86
N ALA A 512 7.82 30.69 6.75
CA ALA A 512 9.26 30.62 6.47
C ALA A 512 9.56 29.73 5.26
N ARG A 513 8.88 28.58 5.15
CA ARG A 513 8.94 27.69 3.98
C ARG A 513 8.52 28.37 2.69
N ALA A 514 7.49 29.23 2.73
CA ALA A 514 7.06 30.02 1.58
C ALA A 514 8.01 31.19 1.29
N ALA A 515 8.59 31.79 2.31
CA ALA A 515 9.51 32.91 2.21
C ALA A 515 10.83 32.53 1.54
N ILE A 516 11.44 31.40 1.94
CA ILE A 516 12.74 30.96 1.40
C ILE A 516 12.69 30.68 -0.09
N ARG A 517 11.52 30.34 -0.64
CA ARG A 517 11.35 30.05 -2.08
C ARG A 517 11.51 31.28 -2.97
N GLN A 518 11.27 32.49 -2.47
CA GLN A 518 11.36 33.77 -3.19
C GLN A 518 10.60 33.79 -4.54
N ALA A 519 9.50 33.03 -4.63
CA ALA A 519 8.70 32.91 -5.85
C ALA A 519 7.93 34.20 -6.16
N PRO A 520 7.72 34.57 -7.44
CA PRO A 520 6.97 35.78 -7.84
C PRO A 520 5.48 35.69 -7.53
N ILE A 521 4.92 34.47 -7.41
CA ILE A 521 3.50 34.28 -7.06
C ILE A 521 3.42 33.65 -5.66
N LEU A 522 2.65 34.26 -4.77
CA LEU A 522 2.40 33.81 -3.41
C LEU A 522 0.90 33.55 -3.21
N ILE A 523 0.56 32.36 -2.73
CA ILE A 523 -0.81 31.96 -2.43
C ILE A 523 -0.94 31.73 -0.93
N LEU A 524 -1.89 32.41 -0.31
CA LEU A 524 -2.17 32.38 1.12
C LEU A 524 -3.62 31.92 1.32
N ASP A 525 -3.82 30.71 1.81
CA ASP A 525 -5.15 30.15 2.05
C ASP A 525 -5.47 30.17 3.54
N GLU A 526 -6.31 31.12 3.95
CA GLU A 526 -6.76 31.38 5.34
C GLU A 526 -5.63 31.36 6.38
N PRO A 527 -4.58 32.17 6.21
CA PRO A 527 -3.34 32.03 6.98
C PRO A 527 -3.44 32.43 8.46
N THR A 528 -4.54 33.01 8.91
CA THR A 528 -4.75 33.51 10.29
C THR A 528 -5.81 32.70 11.06
N THR A 529 -6.47 31.76 10.42
CA THR A 529 -7.57 30.99 11.03
C THR A 529 -7.10 30.20 12.25
N GLY A 530 -7.82 30.33 13.37
CA GLY A 530 -7.54 29.58 14.61
C GLY A 530 -6.36 30.12 15.45
N LEU A 531 -5.88 31.34 15.17
CA LEU A 531 -4.85 31.99 15.96
C LEU A 531 -5.44 32.87 17.07
N ASP A 532 -4.75 32.94 18.20
CA ASP A 532 -4.99 33.96 19.19
C ASP A 532 -4.51 35.34 18.72
N LYS A 533 -5.02 36.45 19.33
CA LYS A 533 -4.74 37.80 18.90
C LYS A 533 -3.24 38.18 18.86
N GLN A 534 -2.42 37.60 19.72
CA GLN A 534 -0.99 37.90 19.76
C GLN A 534 -0.24 37.21 18.62
N ASN A 535 -0.51 35.91 18.41
CA ASN A 535 0.05 35.18 17.29
C ASN A 535 -0.48 35.67 15.94
N GLU A 536 -1.74 36.07 15.86
CA GLU A 536 -2.36 36.68 14.66
C GLU A 536 -1.57 37.88 14.18
N ARG A 537 -1.25 38.87 15.06
CA ARG A 537 -0.45 40.04 14.68
C ARG A 537 0.93 39.66 14.14
N ALA A 538 1.64 38.76 14.84
CA ALA A 538 2.96 38.30 14.43
C ALA A 538 2.93 37.59 13.06
N VAL A 539 1.85 36.85 12.76
CA VAL A 539 1.64 36.21 11.47
C VAL A 539 1.31 37.23 10.39
N ILE A 540 0.44 38.20 10.65
CA ILE A 540 0.10 39.25 9.68
C ILE A 540 1.36 40.06 9.29
N ASP A 541 2.17 40.46 10.27
CA ASP A 541 3.41 41.20 10.00
C ASP A 541 4.41 40.35 9.18
N ALA A 542 4.48 39.06 9.43
CA ALA A 542 5.29 38.13 8.64
C ALA A 542 4.77 38.02 7.20
N LEU A 543 3.46 37.85 7.02
CA LEU A 543 2.83 37.76 5.70
C LEU A 543 3.06 39.01 4.87
N GLU A 544 2.98 40.21 5.47
CA GLU A 544 3.23 41.48 4.78
C GLU A 544 4.67 41.59 4.25
N ARG A 545 5.65 41.20 5.08
CA ARG A 545 7.05 41.16 4.63
C ARG A 545 7.27 40.16 3.50
N VAL A 546 6.67 38.98 3.61
CA VAL A 546 6.82 37.92 2.61
C VAL A 546 6.07 38.26 1.31
N ALA A 547 4.95 38.99 1.37
CA ALA A 547 4.15 39.37 0.22
C ALA A 547 4.72 40.58 -0.55
N ALA A 548 5.66 41.32 0.03
CA ALA A 548 6.21 42.55 -0.58
C ALA A 548 6.82 42.24 -1.97
N GLY A 549 6.36 42.99 -3.00
CA GLY A 549 6.85 42.86 -4.38
C GLY A 549 6.42 41.61 -5.12
N ARG A 550 5.51 40.80 -4.57
CA ARG A 550 5.02 39.53 -5.17
C ARG A 550 3.53 39.63 -5.51
N THR A 551 3.13 38.99 -6.60
CA THR A 551 1.71 38.77 -6.87
C THR A 551 1.15 37.86 -5.79
N THR A 552 0.22 38.36 -4.99
CA THR A 552 -0.29 37.64 -3.83
C THR A 552 -1.77 37.37 -3.97
N LEU A 553 -2.16 36.09 -3.93
CA LEU A 553 -3.55 35.63 -3.82
C LEU A 553 -3.83 35.30 -2.37
N LEU A 554 -4.66 36.11 -1.72
CA LEU A 554 -5.03 35.95 -0.32
C LEU A 554 -6.49 35.46 -0.19
N ILE A 555 -6.70 34.22 0.21
CA ILE A 555 -8.02 33.75 0.62
C ILE A 555 -8.18 34.09 2.09
N THR A 556 -9.21 34.87 2.41
CA THR A 556 -9.46 35.26 3.80
C THR A 556 -10.94 35.51 4.06
N HIS A 557 -11.34 35.23 5.28
CA HIS A 557 -12.61 35.67 5.86
C HIS A 557 -12.43 36.88 6.76
N GLU A 558 -11.21 37.38 6.91
CA GLU A 558 -10.87 38.46 7.83
C GLU A 558 -10.87 39.84 7.10
N PRO A 559 -11.77 40.76 7.49
CA PRO A 559 -11.89 42.06 6.80
C PRO A 559 -10.63 42.92 6.87
N ARG A 560 -9.86 42.79 7.95
CA ARG A 560 -8.62 43.56 8.15
C ARG A 560 -7.54 43.20 7.16
N LEU A 561 -7.44 41.90 6.81
CA LEU A 561 -6.52 41.42 5.79
C LEU A 561 -7.02 41.78 4.39
N ALA A 562 -8.32 41.58 4.12
CA ALA A 562 -8.92 41.95 2.84
C ALA A 562 -8.81 43.43 2.53
N ALA A 563 -8.94 44.29 3.54
CA ALA A 563 -8.81 45.75 3.37
C ALA A 563 -7.40 46.25 2.97
N ARG A 564 -6.38 45.38 3.05
CA ARG A 564 -5.00 45.69 2.64
C ARG A 564 -4.68 45.22 1.22
N ALA A 565 -5.63 44.58 0.55
CA ALA A 565 -5.48 44.13 -0.83
C ALA A 565 -5.65 45.33 -1.81
N ASP A 566 -4.95 45.24 -2.93
CA ASP A 566 -5.11 46.21 -4.04
C ASP A 566 -6.40 45.95 -4.82
N LEU A 567 -6.86 44.71 -4.82
CA LEU A 567 -8.06 44.25 -5.50
C LEU A 567 -8.77 43.19 -4.64
N ILE A 568 -10.08 43.29 -4.54
CA ILE A 568 -10.94 42.26 -3.94
C ILE A 568 -11.77 41.60 -5.03
N LEU A 569 -11.83 40.29 -5.01
CA LEU A 569 -12.76 39.47 -5.78
C LEU A 569 -13.72 38.83 -4.79
N TYR A 570 -14.98 39.23 -4.81
CA TYR A 570 -16.01 38.61 -3.99
C TYR A 570 -16.65 37.45 -4.78
N LEU A 571 -16.42 36.24 -4.30
CA LEU A 571 -16.93 35.02 -4.91
C LEU A 571 -18.19 34.52 -4.18
N GLU A 572 -19.21 34.19 -4.94
CA GLU A 572 -20.42 33.51 -4.45
C GLU A 572 -20.97 32.60 -5.54
N ASP A 573 -21.39 31.41 -5.16
CA ASP A 573 -21.92 30.39 -6.05
C ASP A 573 -21.02 30.12 -7.27
N GLY A 574 -19.70 30.09 -7.05
CA GLY A 574 -18.71 29.80 -8.09
C GLY A 574 -18.47 30.95 -9.09
N ARG A 575 -19.00 32.15 -8.85
CA ARG A 575 -18.86 33.31 -9.75
C ARG A 575 -18.27 34.51 -9.02
N VAL A 576 -17.56 35.36 -9.74
CA VAL A 576 -17.13 36.69 -9.22
C VAL A 576 -18.31 37.62 -9.30
N GLN A 577 -18.93 37.95 -8.17
CA GLN A 577 -20.09 38.85 -8.08
C GLN A 577 -19.68 40.32 -7.98
N GLU A 578 -18.60 40.60 -7.26
CA GLU A 578 -18.12 41.97 -7.09
C GLU A 578 -16.59 41.97 -7.27
N ARG A 579 -16.08 43.00 -7.89
CA ARG A 579 -14.66 43.26 -8.14
C ARG A 579 -14.36 44.75 -7.97
N GLY A 580 -13.32 45.08 -7.20
CA GLY A 580 -12.91 46.45 -7.00
C GLY A 580 -11.89 46.61 -5.89
N THR A 581 -11.42 47.80 -5.67
CA THR A 581 -10.62 48.14 -4.48
C THR A 581 -11.47 48.07 -3.22
N PRO A 582 -10.88 47.88 -2.03
CA PRO A 582 -11.64 47.88 -0.77
C PRO A 582 -12.53 49.14 -0.60
N ALA A 583 -12.06 50.32 -1.01
CA ALA A 583 -12.78 51.57 -0.90
C ALA A 583 -14.00 51.61 -1.85
N GLU A 584 -13.82 51.20 -3.11
CA GLU A 584 -14.89 51.14 -4.10
C GLU A 584 -16.00 50.17 -3.67
N LEU A 585 -15.65 48.95 -3.20
CA LEU A 585 -16.64 47.96 -2.77
C LEU A 585 -17.38 48.38 -1.50
N LEU A 586 -16.77 49.14 -0.61
CA LEU A 586 -17.46 49.70 0.55
C LEU A 586 -18.44 50.80 0.13
N GLN A 587 -18.10 51.62 -0.88
CA GLN A 587 -18.99 52.68 -1.42
C GLN A 587 -20.16 52.05 -2.22
N LEU A 588 -19.92 50.94 -2.92
CA LEU A 588 -20.94 50.20 -3.67
C LEU A 588 -22.07 49.66 -2.77
N ASP A 589 -21.80 49.57 -1.48
CA ASP A 589 -22.72 49.05 -0.45
C ASP A 589 -23.31 47.69 -0.75
N GLY A 590 -22.56 46.86 -1.48
CA GLY A 590 -22.94 45.53 -1.93
C GLY A 590 -22.68 44.45 -0.88
N ARG A 591 -22.49 43.20 -1.37
CA ARG A 591 -22.31 42.00 -0.55
C ARG A 591 -21.02 42.04 0.29
N TYR A 592 -19.92 42.57 -0.28
CA TYR A 592 -18.68 42.78 0.45
C TYR A 592 -18.87 43.75 1.60
N ALA A 593 -19.52 44.89 1.36
CA ALA A 593 -19.80 45.89 2.38
C ALA A 593 -20.68 45.34 3.51
N ALA A 594 -21.68 44.52 3.15
CA ALA A 594 -22.55 43.86 4.14
C ALA A 594 -21.74 42.90 5.07
N ILE A 595 -20.88 42.04 4.53
CA ILE A 595 -20.02 41.16 5.34
C ILE A 595 -19.04 41.98 6.18
N HIS A 596 -18.43 43.01 5.64
CA HIS A 596 -17.52 43.88 6.35
C HIS A 596 -18.19 44.54 7.56
N ARG A 597 -19.45 44.99 7.42
CA ARG A 597 -20.24 45.56 8.52
C ARG A 597 -20.58 44.53 9.59
N LEU A 598 -21.07 43.37 9.19
CA LEU A 598 -21.42 42.27 10.11
C LEU A 598 -20.23 41.86 10.98
N GLN A 599 -19.06 41.74 10.40
CA GLN A 599 -17.84 41.35 11.12
C GLN A 599 -17.26 42.46 12.00
N ARG A 600 -17.50 43.73 11.65
CA ARG A 600 -17.18 44.88 12.52
C ARG A 600 -18.18 45.10 13.68
N ALA A 601 -19.44 44.79 13.43
CA ALA A 601 -20.51 44.89 14.43
C ALA A 601 -20.48 43.74 15.44
N ALA A 602 -19.84 42.61 15.12
CA ALA A 602 -19.59 41.52 16.10
C ALA A 602 -18.56 42.03 17.13
N PRO A 603 -18.95 42.43 18.36
CA PRO A 603 -18.01 42.91 19.36
C PRO A 603 -17.04 41.79 19.63
N GLY A 604 -15.76 42.11 19.65
CA GLY A 604 -14.73 41.16 20.09
C GLY A 604 -15.20 40.50 21.38
N SER A 605 -15.24 39.18 21.42
CA SER A 605 -15.69 38.35 22.52
C SER A 605 -14.91 38.61 23.82
N GLY A 606 -15.32 39.65 24.49
CA GLY A 606 -14.88 40.05 25.81
C GLY A 606 -16.11 40.50 26.61
N LYS A 607 -16.63 39.56 27.42
CA LYS A 607 -17.61 39.77 28.47
C LYS A 607 -19.01 40.26 28.05
N GLN A 608 -19.92 39.30 27.92
CA GLN A 608 -21.17 39.30 28.69
C GLN A 608 -21.82 37.92 28.53
N SER A 609 -21.79 37.19 29.62
CA SER A 609 -22.71 36.07 29.87
C SER A 609 -24.13 36.65 29.95
N GLU A 610 -24.84 36.75 28.85
CA GLU A 610 -26.29 36.82 28.88
C GLU A 610 -26.83 35.44 29.24
N ARG A 611 -27.40 35.38 30.42
CA ARG A 611 -28.21 34.25 30.89
C ARG A 611 -29.31 33.99 29.87
N TYR A 612 -29.20 32.89 29.17
CA TYR A 612 -30.36 32.28 28.54
C TYR A 612 -31.18 31.68 29.67
N ASP A 613 -32.27 32.37 30.06
CA ASP A 613 -33.36 31.76 30.83
C ASP A 613 -34.00 30.67 29.95
N VAL A 614 -33.52 29.46 30.13
CA VAL A 614 -34.18 28.26 29.59
C VAL A 614 -35.37 28.00 30.47
N ALA A 615 -36.59 28.28 29.98
CA ALA A 615 -37.81 27.85 30.60
C ALA A 615 -37.76 26.33 30.89
N PRO A 616 -38.19 25.88 32.08
CA PRO A 616 -38.10 24.46 32.42
C PRO A 616 -39.00 23.62 31.51
N VAL A 617 -38.40 22.59 30.92
CA VAL A 617 -39.11 21.56 30.17
C VAL A 617 -40.08 20.84 31.13
N PRO A 618 -41.38 20.73 30.82
CA PRO A 618 -42.33 19.99 31.69
C PRO A 618 -41.96 18.51 31.74
N ALA A 619 -41.99 17.97 32.96
CA ALA A 619 -41.72 16.56 33.24
C ALA A 619 -42.71 15.66 32.49
N PRO A 620 -42.26 14.49 31.94
CA PRO A 620 -43.16 13.53 31.31
C PRO A 620 -44.12 12.93 32.38
N ALA A 621 -45.40 12.84 32.02
CA ALA A 621 -46.44 12.23 32.82
C ALA A 621 -46.13 10.74 33.11
N PRO A 622 -46.48 10.20 34.28
CA PRO A 622 -46.26 8.80 34.60
C PRO A 622 -47.13 7.91 33.72
N ALA A 623 -46.50 6.89 33.11
CA ALA A 623 -47.19 5.84 32.38
C ALA A 623 -48.06 5.02 33.34
N THR A 624 -49.37 5.08 33.17
CA THR A 624 -50.34 4.15 33.77
C THR A 624 -50.51 2.96 32.80
N GLY A 625 -50.35 1.74 33.36
CA GLY A 625 -50.78 0.48 32.74
C GLY A 625 -49.67 -0.46 32.38
#